data_7429b846df05f10ece6b292069d6b5a8
#
_entry.id   7429b846df05f10ece6b292069d6b5a8
#
_cell.length_a   1.000
_cell.length_b   1.000
_cell.length_c   1.000
_cell.angle_alpha   90.00
_cell.angle_beta   90.00
_cell.angle_gamma   90.00
#
_symmetry.space_group_name_H-M   'P 1'
#
loop_
_entity.id
_entity.type
_entity.pdbx_description
1 polymer ?
#
loop_
_entity_poly.entity_id
_entity_poly.type
_entity_poly.pdbx_seq_one_letter_code
_entity_poly.pdbx_strand_id
1 'polypeptide(L)'
;MYKRQVQTRTTASIADDVLAQAAAALADQPDGSGSLVGLGLFYEKRTVGGAAYLAFADMSAASGWQTLAVTLAGVGAAALAAFFVISMFFSRWALAPVDRAWRQQRRFVADASHDLKTPLTVILANTSILLEHPERSIASQSQWIESTQHEAQQMQGLVGDLLLLAQVDEGAAPPPMERLDLTDLVEGELLQFESVAFERAVDLQSQLDESVMVRGNAMRLRKLVGTLLDNACKYADDGGSVNVSLRQSVRRIELAVHNTGFAIAPEDLPHVFDRFYRADKARTRDDSGYGLGLAIAHAIAEEHGGNLAAASDDERGTTFTLTLPTLPA
;
A
#
# COMPACT_ATOMS: atom_id res chain seq x y z
N MET A 1 -70.01 60.60 31.34
CA MET A 1 -69.14 60.45 30.17
C MET A 1 -67.71 60.11 30.73
N TYR A 2 -67.44 58.81 30.95
CA TYR A 2 -66.13 58.39 31.47
C TYR A 2 -65.17 58.28 30.29
N LYS A 3 -64.09 59.08 30.28
CA LYS A 3 -62.99 58.96 29.36
C LYS A 3 -62.21 57.71 29.73
N ARG A 4 -62.28 56.61 28.92
CA ARG A 4 -61.38 55.48 29.04
C ARG A 4 -59.98 55.94 28.66
N GLN A 5 -59.09 56.09 29.65
CA GLN A 5 -57.64 56.28 29.41
C GLN A 5 -57.02 54.91 29.23
N VAL A 6 -56.61 54.64 28.04
CA VAL A 6 -55.78 53.43 27.73
C VAL A 6 -54.33 53.84 27.94
N GLN A 7 -53.70 53.38 28.99
CA GLN A 7 -52.22 53.46 29.12
C GLN A 7 -51.58 52.22 28.56
N THR A 8 -51.00 52.39 27.41
CA THR A 8 -50.23 51.26 26.75
C THR A 8 -48.76 51.30 27.24
N ARG A 9 -48.30 50.23 27.87
CA ARG A 9 -46.88 49.97 28.11
C ARG A 9 -46.53 48.76 27.19
N THR A 10 -45.96 49.07 26.05
CA THR A 10 -45.50 48.01 25.12
C THR A 10 -44.02 47.74 25.29
N THR A 11 -43.66 46.46 25.52
CA THR A 11 -42.31 45.91 25.38
C THR A 11 -42.12 45.16 24.05
N ALA A 12 -43.19 45.03 23.24
CA ALA A 12 -43.19 44.43 21.92
C ALA A 12 -43.85 45.35 20.93
N SER A 13 -43.43 45.35 19.67
CA SER A 13 -43.97 46.15 18.56
C SER A 13 -45.30 45.58 18.01
N ILE A 14 -46.34 45.52 18.86
CA ILE A 14 -47.67 45.22 18.38
C ILE A 14 -48.28 46.59 17.94
N ALA A 15 -48.81 46.68 16.73
CA ALA A 15 -49.38 47.89 16.19
C ALA A 15 -50.58 48.36 17.02
N ASP A 16 -50.70 49.66 17.27
CA ASP A 16 -51.73 50.26 18.17
C ASP A 16 -53.15 49.98 17.67
N ASP A 17 -53.36 49.87 16.37
CA ASP A 17 -54.66 49.51 15.76
C ASP A 17 -55.05 48.04 16.07
N VAL A 18 -54.13 47.11 16.10
CA VAL A 18 -54.36 45.71 16.49
C VAL A 18 -54.67 45.61 17.99
N LEU A 19 -53.99 46.37 18.82
CA LEU A 19 -54.27 46.44 20.27
C LEU A 19 -55.68 47.04 20.53
N ALA A 20 -56.08 48.06 19.79
CA ALA A 20 -57.42 48.65 19.88
C ALA A 20 -58.53 47.68 19.47
N GLN A 21 -58.32 46.91 18.38
CA GLN A 21 -59.25 45.86 17.93
C GLN A 21 -59.34 44.72 18.97
N ALA A 22 -58.21 44.28 19.50
CA ALA A 22 -58.15 43.23 20.53
C ALA A 22 -58.86 43.68 21.83
N ALA A 23 -58.67 44.93 22.28
CA ALA A 23 -59.32 45.49 23.42
C ALA A 23 -60.83 45.62 23.21
N ALA A 24 -61.30 46.02 22.02
CA ALA A 24 -62.72 46.09 21.67
C ALA A 24 -63.37 44.67 21.64
N ALA A 25 -62.71 43.68 21.13
CA ALA A 25 -63.19 42.28 21.09
C ALA A 25 -63.36 41.69 22.50
N LEU A 26 -62.58 42.17 23.49
CA LEU A 26 -62.56 41.64 24.86
C LEU A 26 -63.38 42.50 25.82
N ALA A 27 -64.00 43.58 25.38
CA ALA A 27 -64.71 44.50 26.23
C ALA A 27 -65.82 43.88 27.07
N ASP A 28 -66.62 42.99 26.44
CA ASP A 28 -67.76 42.33 27.07
C ASP A 28 -67.50 40.90 27.54
N GLN A 29 -66.22 40.42 27.42
CA GLN A 29 -65.86 39.08 27.90
C GLN A 29 -65.55 39.08 29.40
N PRO A 30 -65.83 37.99 30.12
CA PRO A 30 -65.44 37.85 31.52
C PRO A 30 -63.92 37.82 31.67
N ASP A 31 -63.45 38.03 32.94
CA ASP A 31 -62.02 37.88 33.25
C ASP A 31 -61.54 36.48 32.95
N GLY A 32 -60.37 36.37 32.32
CA GLY A 32 -59.76 35.09 31.90
C GLY A 32 -58.62 35.28 30.92
N SER A 33 -58.00 34.21 30.55
CA SER A 33 -56.94 34.16 29.53
C SER A 33 -57.38 33.33 28.33
N GLY A 34 -56.90 33.71 27.17
CA GLY A 34 -57.26 33.03 25.92
C GLY A 34 -56.39 33.49 24.73
N SER A 35 -56.80 33.12 23.54
CA SER A 35 -56.11 33.52 22.32
C SER A 35 -57.11 34.18 21.33
N LEU A 36 -56.70 35.28 20.74
CA LEU A 36 -57.35 35.92 19.60
C LEU A 36 -56.62 35.51 18.30
N VAL A 37 -56.98 34.30 17.83
CA VAL A 37 -56.29 33.69 16.68
C VAL A 37 -56.32 34.59 15.44
N GLY A 38 -57.46 35.32 15.21
CA GLY A 38 -57.57 36.25 14.05
C GLY A 38 -56.66 37.46 14.13
N LEU A 39 -56.15 37.82 15.32
CA LEU A 39 -55.21 38.93 15.55
C LEU A 39 -53.79 38.43 15.95
N GLY A 40 -53.60 37.12 16.05
CA GLY A 40 -52.28 36.50 16.39
C GLY A 40 -51.83 36.83 17.83
N LEU A 41 -52.76 37.06 18.77
CA LEU A 41 -52.46 37.48 20.13
C LEU A 41 -52.99 36.49 21.17
N PHE A 42 -52.17 36.25 22.22
CA PHE A 42 -52.68 35.78 23.50
C PHE A 42 -53.10 36.95 24.34
N TYR A 43 -54.15 36.76 25.15
CA TYR A 43 -54.61 37.78 26.07
C TYR A 43 -54.81 37.24 27.50
N GLU A 44 -54.66 38.14 28.49
CA GLU A 44 -55.13 37.94 29.85
C GLU A 44 -55.90 39.21 30.28
N LYS A 45 -57.16 38.98 30.69
CA LYS A 45 -58.06 40.05 31.20
C LYS A 45 -58.27 39.85 32.68
N ARG A 46 -58.02 40.90 33.49
CA ARG A 46 -58.28 40.94 34.93
C ARG A 46 -58.94 42.26 35.28
N THR A 47 -60.00 42.21 36.11
CA THR A 47 -60.67 43.39 36.64
C THR A 47 -60.25 43.55 38.08
N VAL A 48 -59.58 44.64 38.37
CA VAL A 48 -59.11 45.00 39.77
C VAL A 48 -59.63 46.39 40.07
N GLY A 49 -60.37 46.53 41.19
CA GLY A 49 -60.88 47.82 41.64
C GLY A 49 -61.84 48.53 40.66
N GLY A 50 -62.55 47.77 39.81
CA GLY A 50 -63.45 48.34 38.82
C GLY A 50 -62.78 48.80 37.52
N ALA A 51 -61.47 48.57 37.35
CA ALA A 51 -60.74 48.84 36.13
C ALA A 51 -60.32 47.51 35.48
N ALA A 52 -60.57 47.38 34.17
CA ALA A 52 -60.13 46.16 33.40
C ALA A 52 -58.71 46.39 32.91
N TYR A 53 -57.83 45.43 33.24
CA TYR A 53 -56.45 45.37 32.77
C TYR A 53 -56.39 44.27 31.69
N LEU A 54 -55.79 44.58 30.56
CA LEU A 54 -55.59 43.68 29.44
C LEU A 54 -54.07 43.56 29.16
N ALA A 55 -53.54 42.36 29.19
CA ALA A 55 -52.19 42.04 28.76
C ALA A 55 -52.27 41.24 27.44
N PHE A 56 -51.42 41.60 26.48
CA PHE A 56 -51.33 40.92 25.20
C PHE A 56 -49.93 40.42 24.96
N ALA A 57 -49.83 39.23 24.38
CA ALA A 57 -48.55 38.65 23.92
C ALA A 57 -48.70 38.18 22.49
N ASP A 58 -47.71 38.44 21.68
CA ASP A 58 -47.67 37.98 20.28
C ASP A 58 -47.51 36.46 20.21
N MET A 59 -48.41 35.80 19.47
CA MET A 59 -48.36 34.36 19.22
C MET A 59 -47.12 33.96 18.41
N SER A 60 -46.56 34.86 17.59
CA SER A 60 -45.35 34.60 16.80
C SER A 60 -44.15 34.36 17.67
N ALA A 61 -44.06 35.09 18.82
CA ALA A 61 -43.00 34.89 19.80
C ALA A 61 -43.04 33.49 20.46
N ALA A 62 -44.26 32.94 20.62
CA ALA A 62 -44.44 31.59 21.16
C ALA A 62 -44.15 30.47 20.15
N SER A 63 -44.24 30.75 18.84
CA SER A 63 -43.94 29.75 17.78
C SER A 63 -42.48 29.78 17.29
N GLY A 64 -41.74 30.86 17.63
CA GLY A 64 -40.34 31.06 17.22
C GLY A 64 -39.41 29.92 17.68
N TRP A 65 -39.65 29.33 18.85
CA TRP A 65 -38.87 28.20 19.36
C TRP A 65 -39.03 26.91 18.51
N GLN A 66 -40.22 26.70 17.91
CA GLN A 66 -40.47 25.52 17.03
C GLN A 66 -39.65 25.64 15.76
N THR A 67 -39.62 26.81 15.14
CA THR A 67 -38.80 27.05 13.95
C THR A 67 -37.30 26.89 14.26
N LEU A 68 -36.86 27.42 15.42
CA LEU A 68 -35.48 27.27 15.87
C LEU A 68 -35.15 25.78 16.15
N ALA A 69 -36.05 25.04 16.79
CA ALA A 69 -35.86 23.62 17.08
C ALA A 69 -35.76 22.79 15.79
N VAL A 70 -36.62 23.05 14.81
CA VAL A 70 -36.59 22.36 13.50
C VAL A 70 -35.31 22.67 12.73
N THR A 71 -34.89 23.93 12.70
CA THR A 71 -33.65 24.33 12.02
C THR A 71 -32.43 23.73 12.68
N LEU A 72 -32.33 23.74 14.03
CA LEU A 72 -31.24 23.09 14.76
C LEU A 72 -31.24 21.58 14.58
N ALA A 73 -32.41 20.93 14.58
CA ALA A 73 -32.51 19.48 14.28
C ALA A 73 -32.05 19.16 12.85
N GLY A 74 -32.43 20.00 11.87
CA GLY A 74 -32.02 19.84 10.47
C GLY A 74 -30.50 20.01 10.31
N VAL A 75 -29.93 21.06 10.89
CA VAL A 75 -28.47 21.29 10.88
C VAL A 75 -27.73 20.15 11.58
N GLY A 76 -28.24 19.72 12.74
CA GLY A 76 -27.67 18.59 13.48
C GLY A 76 -27.69 17.28 12.68
N ALA A 77 -28.81 16.98 12.03
CA ALA A 77 -28.93 15.80 11.16
C ALA A 77 -27.98 15.86 9.97
N ALA A 78 -27.86 17.03 9.32
CA ALA A 78 -26.95 17.24 8.20
C ALA A 78 -25.47 17.10 8.65
N ALA A 79 -25.12 17.66 9.81
CA ALA A 79 -23.78 17.54 10.37
C ALA A 79 -23.42 16.09 10.73
N LEU A 80 -24.36 15.34 11.33
CA LEU A 80 -24.17 13.91 11.61
C LEU A 80 -24.01 13.07 10.34
N ALA A 81 -24.81 13.34 9.31
CA ALA A 81 -24.68 12.67 8.02
C ALA A 81 -23.33 12.98 7.36
N ALA A 82 -22.90 14.23 7.35
CA ALA A 82 -21.60 14.64 6.84
C ALA A 82 -20.46 13.97 7.62
N PHE A 83 -20.53 13.98 8.94
CA PHE A 83 -19.54 13.31 9.79
C PHE A 83 -19.47 11.80 9.54
N PHE A 84 -20.62 11.15 9.36
CA PHE A 84 -20.67 9.72 9.05
C PHE A 84 -19.99 9.40 7.71
N VAL A 85 -20.27 10.18 6.65
CA VAL A 85 -19.64 10.01 5.33
C VAL A 85 -18.13 10.23 5.41
N ILE A 86 -17.69 11.30 6.07
CA ILE A 86 -16.27 11.61 6.27
C ILE A 86 -15.59 10.48 7.05
N SER A 87 -16.20 10.02 8.15
CA SER A 87 -15.67 8.93 8.96
C SER A 87 -15.53 7.63 8.18
N MET A 88 -16.53 7.29 7.35
CA MET A 88 -16.50 6.09 6.51
C MET A 88 -15.40 6.18 5.44
N PHE A 89 -15.25 7.35 4.80
CA PHE A 89 -14.18 7.58 3.82
C PHE A 89 -12.81 7.50 4.49
N PHE A 90 -12.64 8.19 5.62
CA PHE A 90 -11.37 8.21 6.36
C PHE A 90 -10.98 6.82 6.89
N SER A 91 -11.97 6.07 7.42
CA SER A 91 -11.74 4.69 7.87
C SER A 91 -11.25 3.78 6.74
N ARG A 92 -11.89 3.84 5.57
CA ARG A 92 -11.45 3.06 4.40
C ARG A 92 -10.07 3.48 3.92
N TRP A 93 -9.79 4.78 3.88
CA TRP A 93 -8.50 5.30 3.46
C TRP A 93 -7.39 4.92 4.45
N ALA A 94 -7.61 5.07 5.74
CA ALA A 94 -6.64 4.73 6.79
C ALA A 94 -6.37 3.21 6.89
N LEU A 95 -7.37 2.36 6.65
CA LEU A 95 -7.22 0.90 6.71
C LEU A 95 -6.71 0.29 5.41
N ALA A 96 -6.80 0.99 4.28
CA ALA A 96 -6.38 0.46 2.98
C ALA A 96 -4.92 -0.03 2.94
N PRO A 97 -3.92 0.64 3.57
CA PRO A 97 -2.54 0.14 3.63
C PRO A 97 -2.44 -1.18 4.42
N VAL A 98 -3.14 -1.28 5.55
CA VAL A 98 -3.15 -2.49 6.40
C VAL A 98 -3.75 -3.67 5.65
N ASP A 99 -4.88 -3.45 4.96
CA ASP A 99 -5.53 -4.48 4.14
C ASP A 99 -4.64 -4.95 2.97
N ARG A 100 -3.86 -4.04 2.38
CA ARG A 100 -2.89 -4.39 1.33
C ARG A 100 -1.75 -5.24 1.89
N ALA A 101 -1.14 -4.79 2.99
CA ALA A 101 -0.07 -5.53 3.66
C ALA A 101 -0.53 -6.92 4.10
N TRP A 102 -1.72 -7.02 4.69
CA TRP A 102 -2.31 -8.30 5.09
C TRP A 102 -2.56 -9.26 3.93
N ARG A 103 -3.08 -8.75 2.80
CA ARG A 103 -3.27 -9.56 1.59
C ARG A 103 -1.95 -9.99 0.98
N GLN A 104 -0.95 -9.13 0.97
CA GLN A 104 0.39 -9.44 0.48
C GLN A 104 1.05 -10.51 1.36
N GLN A 105 0.96 -10.41 2.68
CA GLN A 105 1.48 -11.41 3.60
C GLN A 105 0.79 -12.78 3.44
N ARG A 106 -0.55 -12.79 3.27
CA ARG A 106 -1.28 -14.04 3.00
C ARG A 106 -0.85 -14.71 1.70
N ARG A 107 -0.69 -13.93 0.62
CA ARG A 107 -0.18 -14.46 -0.65
C ARG A 107 1.23 -15.01 -0.46
N PHE A 108 2.12 -14.25 0.17
CA PHE A 108 3.49 -14.67 0.48
C PHE A 108 3.54 -16.04 1.18
N VAL A 109 2.73 -16.26 2.23
CA VAL A 109 2.68 -17.55 2.93
C VAL A 109 2.11 -18.66 2.06
N ALA A 110 1.08 -18.38 1.25
CA ALA A 110 0.48 -19.36 0.37
C ALA A 110 1.45 -19.80 -0.74
N ASP A 111 2.10 -18.84 -1.39
CA ASP A 111 3.06 -19.08 -2.47
C ASP A 111 4.30 -19.81 -1.94
N ALA A 112 4.87 -19.38 -0.81
CA ALA A 112 5.97 -20.06 -0.15
C ALA A 112 5.63 -21.51 0.22
N SER A 113 4.40 -21.76 0.71
CA SER A 113 3.95 -23.10 1.06
C SER A 113 3.83 -24.01 -0.18
N HIS A 114 3.34 -23.45 -1.28
CA HIS A 114 3.24 -24.17 -2.55
C HIS A 114 4.62 -24.53 -3.08
N ASP A 115 5.54 -23.57 -3.09
CA ASP A 115 6.88 -23.74 -3.67
C ASP A 115 7.80 -24.63 -2.81
N LEU A 116 7.55 -24.73 -1.50
CA LEU A 116 8.20 -25.71 -0.63
C LEU A 116 7.64 -27.13 -0.81
N LYS A 117 6.35 -27.27 -1.16
CA LYS A 117 5.70 -28.57 -1.30
C LYS A 117 6.22 -29.36 -2.50
N THR A 118 6.52 -28.68 -3.61
CA THR A 118 6.95 -29.33 -4.86
C THR A 118 8.28 -30.09 -4.68
N PRO A 119 9.41 -29.47 -4.27
CA PRO A 119 10.67 -30.14 -4.06
C PRO A 119 10.57 -31.21 -2.96
N LEU A 120 9.79 -30.95 -1.89
CA LEU A 120 9.57 -31.96 -0.85
C LEU A 120 8.89 -33.21 -1.39
N THR A 121 7.95 -33.07 -2.30
CA THR A 121 7.27 -34.21 -2.94
C THR A 121 8.26 -35.04 -3.78
N VAL A 122 9.18 -34.38 -4.50
CA VAL A 122 10.23 -35.05 -5.28
C VAL A 122 11.19 -35.80 -4.35
N ILE A 123 11.64 -35.18 -3.26
CA ILE A 123 12.49 -35.82 -2.24
C ILE A 123 11.82 -37.07 -1.69
N LEU A 124 10.54 -36.97 -1.32
CA LEU A 124 9.78 -38.12 -0.81
C LEU A 124 9.62 -39.23 -1.85
N ALA A 125 9.35 -38.89 -3.10
CA ALA A 125 9.26 -39.86 -4.18
C ALA A 125 10.61 -40.58 -4.42
N ASN A 126 11.70 -39.82 -4.52
CA ASN A 126 13.05 -40.38 -4.70
C ASN A 126 13.44 -41.29 -3.53
N THR A 127 13.18 -40.88 -2.30
CA THR A 127 13.47 -41.70 -1.12
C THR A 127 12.61 -42.96 -1.05
N SER A 128 11.35 -42.94 -1.50
CA SER A 128 10.51 -44.13 -1.65
C SER A 128 11.08 -45.11 -2.62
N ILE A 129 11.54 -44.64 -3.81
CA ILE A 129 12.19 -45.49 -4.84
C ILE A 129 13.44 -46.16 -4.28
N LEU A 130 14.27 -45.39 -3.54
CA LEU A 130 15.48 -45.93 -2.89
C LEU A 130 15.16 -47.00 -1.87
N LEU A 131 14.10 -46.83 -1.08
CA LEU A 131 13.66 -47.80 -0.06
C LEU A 131 13.03 -49.08 -0.64
N GLU A 132 12.39 -48.98 -1.81
CA GLU A 132 11.81 -50.14 -2.51
C GLU A 132 12.87 -51.06 -3.13
N HIS A 133 14.10 -50.58 -3.30
CA HIS A 133 15.19 -51.31 -3.93
C HIS A 133 16.46 -51.35 -3.09
N PRO A 134 16.43 -51.85 -1.85
CA PRO A 134 17.55 -51.83 -0.93
C PRO A 134 18.74 -52.71 -1.38
N GLU A 135 18.48 -53.68 -2.28
CA GLU A 135 19.47 -54.56 -2.86
C GLU A 135 20.32 -53.92 -3.96
N ARG A 136 19.91 -52.78 -4.51
CA ARG A 136 20.65 -52.08 -5.56
C ARG A 136 21.86 -51.35 -5.01
N SER A 137 22.94 -51.30 -5.79
CA SER A 137 24.12 -50.53 -5.39
C SER A 137 23.83 -49.04 -5.45
N ILE A 138 24.52 -48.26 -4.58
CA ILE A 138 24.45 -46.80 -4.56
C ILE A 138 24.75 -46.22 -5.95
N ALA A 139 25.74 -46.80 -6.67
CA ALA A 139 26.10 -46.35 -8.02
C ALA A 139 24.95 -46.48 -9.03
N SER A 140 24.07 -47.48 -8.89
CA SER A 140 22.90 -47.64 -9.76
C SER A 140 21.72 -46.78 -9.38
N GLN A 141 21.79 -46.16 -8.21
CA GLN A 141 20.75 -45.27 -7.66
C GLN A 141 21.22 -43.80 -7.57
N SER A 142 22.40 -43.46 -8.08
CA SER A 142 23.03 -42.16 -7.98
C SER A 142 22.09 -41.01 -8.45
N GLN A 143 21.36 -41.23 -9.56
CA GLN A 143 20.43 -40.24 -10.10
C GLN A 143 19.35 -39.81 -9.08
N TRP A 144 18.83 -40.73 -8.26
CA TRP A 144 17.81 -40.42 -7.25
C TRP A 144 18.41 -39.70 -6.06
N ILE A 145 19.66 -40.06 -5.71
CA ILE A 145 20.42 -39.41 -4.63
C ILE A 145 20.78 -37.99 -5.04
N GLU A 146 21.32 -37.80 -6.25
CA GLU A 146 21.68 -36.50 -6.81
C GLU A 146 20.45 -35.58 -6.95
N SER A 147 19.33 -36.11 -7.47
CA SER A 147 18.08 -35.38 -7.53
C SER A 147 17.58 -34.97 -6.15
N THR A 148 17.65 -35.86 -5.15
CA THR A 148 17.27 -35.54 -3.77
C THR A 148 18.15 -34.47 -3.19
N GLN A 149 19.48 -34.53 -3.41
CA GLN A 149 20.43 -33.50 -2.97
C GLN A 149 20.15 -32.16 -3.63
N HIS A 150 19.88 -32.16 -4.93
CA HIS A 150 19.53 -30.93 -5.68
C HIS A 150 18.28 -30.25 -5.12
N GLU A 151 17.20 -31.01 -4.92
CA GLU A 151 15.95 -30.46 -4.36
C GLU A 151 16.14 -29.95 -2.94
N ALA A 152 16.93 -30.64 -2.11
CA ALA A 152 17.24 -30.18 -0.75
C ALA A 152 18.04 -28.87 -0.75
N GLN A 153 18.99 -28.69 -1.68
CA GLN A 153 19.75 -27.46 -1.85
C GLN A 153 18.87 -26.31 -2.35
N GLN A 154 17.95 -26.57 -3.29
CA GLN A 154 16.97 -25.59 -3.73
C GLN A 154 16.07 -25.13 -2.57
N MET A 155 15.56 -26.06 -1.76
CA MET A 155 14.77 -25.72 -0.57
C MET A 155 15.57 -24.88 0.44
N GLN A 156 16.85 -25.21 0.66
CA GLN A 156 17.71 -24.42 1.54
C GLN A 156 17.88 -22.98 1.04
N GLY A 157 18.08 -22.81 -0.28
CA GLY A 157 18.13 -21.50 -0.91
C GLY A 157 16.84 -20.72 -0.73
N LEU A 158 15.69 -21.37 -1.02
CA LEU A 158 14.37 -20.75 -0.88
C LEU A 158 14.09 -20.28 0.57
N VAL A 159 14.41 -21.13 1.57
CA VAL A 159 14.26 -20.74 2.99
C VAL A 159 15.16 -19.55 3.33
N GLY A 160 16.41 -19.54 2.87
CA GLY A 160 17.33 -18.40 3.04
C GLY A 160 16.78 -17.11 2.43
N ASP A 161 16.20 -17.20 1.24
CA ASP A 161 15.57 -16.09 0.51
C ASP A 161 14.33 -15.54 1.25
N LEU A 162 13.49 -16.43 1.77
CA LEU A 162 12.33 -16.06 2.58
C LEU A 162 12.72 -15.36 3.89
N LEU A 163 13.75 -15.89 4.59
CA LEU A 163 14.24 -15.28 5.81
C LEU A 163 14.85 -13.89 5.58
N LEU A 164 15.56 -13.71 4.44
CA LEU A 164 16.09 -12.42 4.05
C LEU A 164 15.00 -11.39 3.86
N LEU A 165 13.96 -11.73 3.10
CA LEU A 165 12.82 -10.84 2.87
C LEU A 165 12.07 -10.52 4.16
N ALA A 166 11.90 -11.50 5.06
CA ALA A 166 11.27 -11.28 6.35
C ALA A 166 12.06 -10.30 7.23
N GLN A 167 13.40 -10.41 7.25
CA GLN A 167 14.28 -9.48 7.99
C GLN A 167 14.16 -8.04 7.49
N VAL A 168 14.09 -7.85 6.16
CA VAL A 168 13.90 -6.52 5.56
C VAL A 168 12.54 -5.94 5.93
N ASP A 169 11.47 -6.75 5.88
CA ASP A 169 10.11 -6.33 6.21
C ASP A 169 9.94 -5.90 7.67
N GLU A 170 10.59 -6.60 8.59
CA GLU A 170 10.55 -6.28 10.02
C GLU A 170 11.37 -5.04 10.36
N GLY A 171 12.07 -4.43 9.39
CA GLY A 171 12.97 -3.31 9.64
C GLY A 171 14.12 -3.71 10.58
N ALA A 172 14.54 -4.97 10.54
CA ALA A 172 15.68 -5.44 11.30
C ALA A 172 16.91 -4.56 11.00
N ALA A 173 17.78 -4.36 12.00
CA ALA A 173 18.99 -3.60 11.79
C ALA A 173 19.77 -4.19 10.60
N PRO A 174 20.14 -3.37 9.61
CA PRO A 174 20.88 -3.86 8.46
C PRO A 174 22.19 -4.52 8.92
N PRO A 175 22.66 -5.55 8.20
CA PRO A 175 23.93 -6.15 8.53
C PRO A 175 25.07 -5.10 8.47
N PRO A 176 26.20 -5.35 9.12
CA PRO A 176 27.32 -4.41 9.11
C PRO A 176 27.69 -3.98 7.69
N MET A 177 27.73 -2.67 7.47
CA MET A 177 28.10 -2.05 6.20
C MET A 177 29.55 -1.62 6.25
N GLU A 178 30.40 -2.20 5.40
CA GLU A 178 31.83 -1.95 5.33
C GLU A 178 32.20 -1.27 4.00
N ARG A 179 33.42 -0.71 3.95
CA ARG A 179 33.96 -0.26 2.66
C ARG A 179 34.46 -1.48 1.88
N LEU A 180 33.99 -1.63 0.66
CA LEU A 180 34.40 -2.71 -0.23
C LEU A 180 34.58 -2.21 -1.66
N ASP A 181 35.42 -2.89 -2.42
CA ASP A 181 35.56 -2.68 -3.83
C ASP A 181 34.46 -3.45 -4.59
N LEU A 182 33.58 -2.70 -5.23
CA LEU A 182 32.47 -3.28 -6.00
C LEU A 182 32.97 -3.91 -7.31
N THR A 183 34.09 -3.38 -7.88
CA THR A 183 34.71 -3.94 -9.08
C THR A 183 35.18 -5.36 -8.82
N ASP A 184 35.99 -5.57 -7.77
CA ASP A 184 36.45 -6.89 -7.36
C ASP A 184 35.31 -7.86 -7.08
N LEU A 185 34.22 -7.36 -6.45
CA LEU A 185 33.04 -8.17 -6.17
C LEU A 185 32.33 -8.61 -7.45
N VAL A 186 32.12 -7.71 -8.40
CA VAL A 186 31.46 -7.99 -9.69
C VAL A 186 32.31 -8.93 -10.53
N GLU A 187 33.63 -8.71 -10.60
CA GLU A 187 34.58 -9.60 -11.29
C GLU A 187 34.53 -11.03 -10.70
N GLY A 188 34.51 -11.12 -9.36
CA GLY A 188 34.41 -12.42 -8.68
C GLY A 188 33.13 -13.18 -9.01
N GLU A 189 32.01 -12.48 -9.16
CA GLU A 189 30.73 -13.11 -9.61
C GLU A 189 30.78 -13.46 -11.09
N LEU A 190 31.31 -12.60 -11.97
CA LEU A 190 31.44 -12.88 -13.39
C LEU A 190 32.19 -14.17 -13.65
N LEU A 191 33.32 -14.40 -12.97
CA LEU A 191 34.12 -15.63 -13.09
C LEU A 191 33.30 -16.89 -12.75
N GLN A 192 32.37 -16.82 -11.79
CA GLN A 192 31.49 -17.95 -11.46
C GLN A 192 30.46 -18.22 -12.55
N PHE A 193 30.02 -17.17 -13.27
CA PHE A 193 29.03 -17.32 -14.33
C PHE A 193 29.63 -17.63 -15.71
N GLU A 194 30.95 -17.58 -15.91
CA GLU A 194 31.57 -17.95 -17.20
C GLU A 194 31.19 -19.38 -17.64
N SER A 195 31.22 -20.35 -16.73
CA SER A 195 30.83 -21.73 -17.05
C SER A 195 29.34 -21.83 -17.38
N VAL A 196 28.49 -21.14 -16.66
CA VAL A 196 27.03 -21.11 -16.88
C VAL A 196 26.71 -20.48 -18.25
N ALA A 197 27.35 -19.36 -18.56
CA ALA A 197 27.19 -18.66 -19.82
C ALA A 197 27.68 -19.55 -21.01
N PHE A 198 28.82 -20.21 -20.83
CA PHE A 198 29.37 -21.14 -21.84
C PHE A 198 28.42 -22.33 -22.11
N GLU A 199 27.89 -22.99 -21.07
CA GLU A 199 26.94 -24.08 -21.21
C GLU A 199 25.64 -23.66 -21.93
N ARG A 200 25.26 -22.39 -21.80
CA ARG A 200 24.08 -21.83 -22.46
C ARG A 200 24.39 -21.15 -23.81
N ALA A 201 25.64 -21.23 -24.28
CA ALA A 201 26.12 -20.57 -25.51
C ALA A 201 25.85 -19.05 -25.49
N VAL A 202 25.92 -18.39 -24.32
CA VAL A 202 25.76 -16.96 -24.15
C VAL A 202 27.11 -16.29 -24.09
N ASP A 203 27.28 -15.18 -24.85
CA ASP A 203 28.49 -14.36 -24.83
C ASP A 203 28.45 -13.41 -23.65
N LEU A 204 29.28 -13.64 -22.61
CA LEU A 204 29.37 -12.82 -21.40
C LEU A 204 30.48 -11.79 -21.55
N GLN A 205 30.09 -10.52 -21.60
CA GLN A 205 31.02 -9.38 -21.73
C GLN A 205 30.92 -8.45 -20.54
N SER A 206 32.02 -7.81 -20.16
CA SER A 206 32.04 -6.84 -19.06
C SER A 206 32.84 -5.58 -19.39
N GLN A 207 32.39 -4.45 -18.89
CA GLN A 207 33.08 -3.17 -18.94
C GLN A 207 32.96 -2.48 -17.59
N LEU A 208 34.00 -2.59 -16.77
CA LEU A 208 34.00 -2.17 -15.39
C LEU A 208 34.99 -1.03 -15.19
N ASP A 209 34.57 0.02 -14.49
CA ASP A 209 35.48 1.04 -13.98
C ASP A 209 36.32 0.44 -12.85
N GLU A 210 37.58 0.82 -12.76
CA GLU A 210 38.53 0.29 -11.75
C GLU A 210 38.26 0.86 -10.36
N SER A 211 38.39 0.02 -9.31
CA SER A 211 38.38 0.40 -7.89
C SER A 211 37.15 1.23 -7.45
N VAL A 212 35.97 0.80 -7.83
CA VAL A 212 34.71 1.45 -7.46
C VAL A 212 34.36 1.11 -6.01
N MET A 213 34.69 2.04 -5.10
CA MET A 213 34.47 1.83 -3.67
C MET A 213 33.03 2.16 -3.23
N VAL A 214 32.39 1.23 -2.53
CA VAL A 214 31.05 1.41 -1.94
C VAL A 214 31.06 1.10 -0.45
N ARG A 215 30.03 1.57 0.25
CA ARG A 215 29.72 1.12 1.60
C ARG A 215 28.58 0.11 1.54
N GLY A 216 28.86 -1.13 1.89
CA GLY A 216 27.88 -2.19 1.77
C GLY A 216 28.25 -3.46 2.53
N ASN A 217 27.33 -4.41 2.51
CA ASN A 217 27.56 -5.77 2.97
C ASN A 217 27.91 -6.66 1.79
N ALA A 218 29.13 -7.21 1.79
CA ALA A 218 29.67 -7.99 0.67
C ALA A 218 28.78 -9.21 0.31
N MET A 219 28.24 -9.91 1.30
CA MET A 219 27.40 -11.09 1.06
C MET A 219 26.08 -10.68 0.38
N ARG A 220 25.45 -9.59 0.83
CA ARG A 220 24.20 -9.07 0.24
C ARG A 220 24.43 -8.60 -1.19
N LEU A 221 25.48 -7.82 -1.43
CA LEU A 221 25.79 -7.31 -2.77
C LEU A 221 26.17 -8.45 -3.72
N ARG A 222 26.90 -9.48 -3.28
CA ARG A 222 27.15 -10.70 -4.08
C ARG A 222 25.85 -11.38 -4.47
N LYS A 223 24.93 -11.56 -3.51
CA LYS A 223 23.61 -12.14 -3.78
C LYS A 223 22.84 -11.33 -4.84
N LEU A 224 22.87 -10.00 -4.75
CA LEU A 224 22.24 -9.11 -5.73
C LEU A 224 22.86 -9.31 -7.11
N VAL A 225 24.18 -9.17 -7.22
CA VAL A 225 24.92 -9.30 -8.50
C VAL A 225 24.70 -10.67 -9.11
N GLY A 226 24.88 -11.75 -8.32
CA GLY A 226 24.65 -13.11 -8.76
C GLY A 226 23.21 -13.34 -9.25
N THR A 227 22.22 -12.75 -8.58
CA THR A 227 20.82 -12.81 -9.01
C THR A 227 20.59 -12.14 -10.36
N LEU A 228 21.20 -10.97 -10.59
CA LEU A 228 21.08 -10.27 -11.88
C LEU A 228 21.79 -11.04 -13.01
N LEU A 229 22.95 -11.63 -12.74
CA LEU A 229 23.68 -12.46 -13.71
C LEU A 229 22.94 -13.76 -14.03
N ASP A 230 22.41 -14.44 -13.01
CA ASP A 230 21.58 -15.66 -13.22
C ASP A 230 20.37 -15.34 -14.09
N ASN A 231 19.67 -14.26 -13.76
CA ASN A 231 18.52 -13.78 -14.55
C ASN A 231 18.94 -13.49 -16.00
N ALA A 232 20.02 -12.74 -16.20
CA ALA A 232 20.49 -12.38 -17.53
C ALA A 232 20.89 -13.62 -18.36
N CYS A 233 21.66 -14.55 -17.80
CA CYS A 233 22.06 -15.78 -18.48
C CYS A 233 20.86 -16.70 -18.76
N LYS A 234 19.86 -16.70 -17.90
CA LYS A 234 18.66 -17.53 -17.99
C LYS A 234 17.73 -17.07 -19.12
N TYR A 235 17.58 -15.75 -19.28
CA TYR A 235 16.64 -15.16 -20.24
C TYR A 235 17.31 -14.61 -21.50
N ALA A 236 18.62 -14.75 -21.65
CA ALA A 236 19.30 -14.52 -22.92
C ALA A 236 18.79 -15.47 -24.00
N ASP A 237 18.84 -15.03 -25.25
CA ASP A 237 18.57 -15.90 -26.40
C ASP A 237 19.68 -16.95 -26.56
N ASP A 238 19.38 -18.03 -27.26
CA ASP A 238 20.39 -19.03 -27.68
C ASP A 238 21.42 -18.32 -28.60
N GLY A 239 22.68 -18.31 -28.19
CA GLY A 239 23.74 -17.56 -28.88
C GLY A 239 23.65 -16.03 -28.66
N GLY A 240 22.88 -15.60 -27.71
CA GLY A 240 22.74 -14.20 -27.31
C GLY A 240 23.92 -13.68 -26.48
N SER A 241 23.78 -12.46 -25.92
CA SER A 241 24.84 -11.85 -25.13
C SER A 241 24.30 -11.31 -23.80
N VAL A 242 25.19 -11.32 -22.79
CA VAL A 242 25.02 -10.66 -21.51
C VAL A 242 26.15 -9.63 -21.37
N ASN A 243 25.79 -8.36 -21.18
CA ASN A 243 26.74 -7.27 -21.03
C ASN A 243 26.61 -6.66 -19.65
N VAL A 244 27.71 -6.64 -18.89
CA VAL A 244 27.79 -6.05 -17.57
C VAL A 244 28.63 -4.79 -17.61
N SER A 245 28.08 -3.68 -17.14
CA SER A 245 28.83 -2.43 -17.06
C SER A 245 28.77 -1.85 -15.65
N LEU A 246 29.92 -1.47 -15.11
CA LEU A 246 30.04 -0.77 -13.84
C LEU A 246 30.66 0.60 -14.11
N ARG A 247 29.96 1.66 -13.74
CA ARG A 247 30.42 3.04 -13.96
C ARG A 247 30.27 3.87 -12.70
N GLN A 248 31.30 4.64 -12.39
CA GLN A 248 31.27 5.59 -11.29
C GLN A 248 31.19 7.03 -11.82
N SER A 249 30.21 7.78 -11.36
CA SER A 249 30.11 9.23 -11.56
C SER A 249 30.26 9.97 -10.22
N VAL A 250 30.30 11.30 -10.27
CA VAL A 250 30.48 12.14 -9.05
C VAL A 250 29.38 11.88 -7.99
N ARG A 251 28.19 11.52 -8.41
CA ARG A 251 27.03 11.43 -7.51
C ARG A 251 26.49 10.02 -7.32
N ARG A 252 26.81 9.10 -8.20
CA ARG A 252 26.23 7.75 -8.21
C ARG A 252 27.16 6.73 -8.86
N ILE A 253 26.99 5.51 -8.43
CA ILE A 253 27.58 4.31 -9.01
C ILE A 253 26.46 3.57 -9.70
N GLU A 254 26.67 3.15 -10.94
CA GLU A 254 25.71 2.39 -11.73
C GLU A 254 26.32 1.07 -12.17
N LEU A 255 25.67 -0.05 -11.76
CA LEU A 255 25.89 -1.37 -12.29
C LEU A 255 24.71 -1.73 -13.19
N ALA A 256 24.95 -1.90 -14.48
CA ALA A 256 23.93 -2.34 -15.40
C ALA A 256 24.26 -3.75 -15.91
N VAL A 257 23.28 -4.64 -15.86
CA VAL A 257 23.33 -5.99 -16.42
C VAL A 257 22.29 -6.05 -17.53
N HIS A 258 22.77 -6.21 -18.75
CA HIS A 258 21.94 -6.26 -19.95
C HIS A 258 22.00 -7.65 -20.57
N ASN A 259 20.87 -8.18 -21.02
CA ASN A 259 20.80 -9.39 -21.81
C ASN A 259 19.96 -9.19 -23.07
N THR A 260 20.39 -9.79 -24.16
CA THR A 260 19.53 -10.01 -25.33
C THR A 260 18.47 -11.05 -24.98
N GLY A 261 17.33 -11.03 -25.65
CA GLY A 261 16.28 -12.00 -25.45
C GLY A 261 14.88 -11.38 -25.47
N PHE A 262 13.89 -12.16 -25.11
CA PHE A 262 12.52 -11.69 -25.15
C PHE A 262 12.31 -10.50 -24.18
N ALA A 263 11.68 -9.46 -24.70
CA ALA A 263 11.33 -8.32 -23.88
C ALA A 263 10.27 -8.70 -22.83
N ILE A 264 10.37 -8.03 -21.69
CA ILE A 264 9.34 -8.01 -20.67
C ILE A 264 8.23 -7.11 -21.17
N ALA A 265 6.97 -7.60 -21.16
CA ALA A 265 5.84 -6.78 -21.57
C ALA A 265 5.70 -5.51 -20.71
N PRO A 266 5.27 -4.38 -21.29
CA PRO A 266 5.16 -3.12 -20.54
C PRO A 266 4.25 -3.21 -19.29
N GLU A 267 3.22 -4.06 -19.32
CA GLU A 267 2.35 -4.35 -18.19
C GLU A 267 3.05 -5.13 -17.06
N ASP A 268 4.07 -5.94 -17.40
CA ASP A 268 4.81 -6.77 -16.45
C ASP A 268 5.96 -5.99 -15.78
N LEU A 269 6.55 -5.01 -16.47
CA LEU A 269 7.70 -4.23 -15.97
C LEU A 269 7.51 -3.65 -14.55
N PRO A 270 6.35 -3.07 -14.18
CA PRO A 270 6.13 -2.57 -12.83
C PRO A 270 6.12 -3.68 -11.75
N HIS A 271 5.96 -4.94 -12.16
CA HIS A 271 5.74 -6.09 -11.28
C HIS A 271 6.95 -7.03 -11.20
N VAL A 272 8.00 -6.82 -11.98
CA VAL A 272 9.17 -7.73 -12.01
C VAL A 272 9.89 -7.84 -10.66
N PHE A 273 9.73 -6.85 -9.78
CA PHE A 273 10.28 -6.84 -8.42
C PHE A 273 9.27 -7.31 -7.36
N ASP A 274 8.04 -7.65 -7.75
CA ASP A 274 7.05 -8.21 -6.83
C ASP A 274 7.45 -9.65 -6.47
N ARG A 275 7.20 -10.05 -5.23
CA ARG A 275 7.52 -11.40 -4.73
C ARG A 275 6.67 -12.45 -5.43
N PHE A 276 7.29 -13.56 -5.82
CA PHE A 276 6.67 -14.67 -6.55
C PHE A 276 6.12 -14.29 -7.93
N TYR A 277 6.43 -13.07 -8.41
CA TYR A 277 5.99 -12.65 -9.72
C TYR A 277 6.82 -13.31 -10.81
N ARG A 278 6.14 -13.81 -11.84
CA ARG A 278 6.75 -14.38 -13.07
C ARG A 278 5.87 -13.98 -14.24
N ALA A 279 6.45 -13.34 -15.26
CA ALA A 279 5.76 -13.03 -16.50
C ALA A 279 5.29 -14.34 -17.19
N ASP A 280 4.12 -14.32 -17.84
CA ASP A 280 3.49 -15.53 -18.40
C ASP A 280 4.40 -16.29 -19.39
N LYS A 281 5.21 -15.59 -20.17
CA LYS A 281 6.18 -16.20 -21.10
C LYS A 281 7.31 -16.94 -20.38
N ALA A 282 7.63 -16.55 -19.15
CA ALA A 282 8.64 -17.22 -18.31
C ALA A 282 8.11 -18.49 -17.63
N ARG A 283 6.78 -18.64 -17.50
CA ARG A 283 6.14 -19.83 -16.92
C ARG A 283 6.20 -21.06 -17.82
N THR A 284 6.32 -20.88 -19.14
CA THR A 284 6.30 -21.95 -20.13
C THR A 284 7.69 -22.58 -20.38
N ARG A 285 8.77 -21.96 -19.91
CA ARG A 285 10.11 -22.54 -19.91
C ARG A 285 10.31 -23.29 -18.59
N ASP A 286 10.85 -24.49 -18.66
CA ASP A 286 11.08 -25.44 -17.54
C ASP A 286 12.13 -24.93 -16.50
N ASP A 287 12.26 -23.62 -16.38
CA ASP A 287 13.26 -22.94 -15.59
C ASP A 287 12.79 -22.78 -14.14
N SER A 288 13.46 -23.48 -13.25
CA SER A 288 13.25 -23.51 -11.80
C SER A 288 13.57 -22.19 -11.11
N GLY A 289 12.64 -21.25 -11.08
CA GLY A 289 12.79 -20.02 -10.29
C GLY A 289 11.51 -19.68 -9.57
N TYR A 290 11.60 -19.41 -8.26
CA TYR A 290 10.47 -19.11 -7.38
C TYR A 290 9.94 -17.67 -7.50
N GLY A 291 10.52 -16.83 -8.38
CA GLY A 291 10.11 -15.42 -8.51
C GLY A 291 10.50 -14.55 -7.32
N LEU A 292 11.48 -14.97 -6.52
CA LEU A 292 11.97 -14.22 -5.36
C LEU A 292 13.26 -13.43 -5.64
N GLY A 293 14.06 -13.87 -6.61
CA GLY A 293 15.39 -13.32 -6.84
C GLY A 293 15.40 -11.81 -7.07
N LEU A 294 14.59 -11.31 -8.02
CA LEU A 294 14.53 -9.87 -8.31
C LEU A 294 13.95 -9.06 -7.15
N ALA A 295 12.98 -9.60 -6.42
CA ALA A 295 12.45 -8.97 -5.20
C ALA A 295 13.54 -8.82 -4.13
N ILE A 296 14.40 -9.85 -3.96
CA ILE A 296 15.55 -9.83 -3.06
C ILE A 296 16.59 -8.82 -3.53
N ALA A 297 16.92 -8.82 -4.82
CA ALA A 297 17.87 -7.87 -5.39
C ALA A 297 17.40 -6.42 -5.16
N HIS A 298 16.10 -6.15 -5.35
CA HIS A 298 15.51 -4.84 -5.08
C HIS A 298 15.60 -4.47 -3.59
N ALA A 299 15.23 -5.38 -2.69
CA ALA A 299 15.33 -5.16 -1.24
C ALA A 299 16.77 -4.89 -0.79
N ILE A 300 17.76 -5.62 -1.33
CA ILE A 300 19.18 -5.37 -1.06
C ILE A 300 19.62 -4.00 -1.58
N ALA A 301 19.16 -3.59 -2.77
CA ALA A 301 19.48 -2.27 -3.30
C ALA A 301 18.96 -1.14 -2.38
N GLU A 302 17.70 -1.24 -1.91
CA GLU A 302 17.11 -0.29 -0.96
C GLU A 302 17.85 -0.27 0.38
N GLU A 303 18.23 -1.44 0.92
CA GLU A 303 19.03 -1.56 2.17
C GLU A 303 20.36 -0.83 2.06
N HIS A 304 20.94 -0.74 0.87
CA HIS A 304 22.18 -0.02 0.58
C HIS A 304 21.96 1.46 0.19
N GLY A 305 20.74 1.97 0.34
CA GLY A 305 20.38 3.36 -0.02
C GLY A 305 20.40 3.62 -1.53
N GLY A 306 20.33 2.54 -2.31
CA GLY A 306 20.28 2.55 -3.76
C GLY A 306 18.90 2.32 -4.33
N ASN A 307 18.86 2.06 -5.63
CA ASN A 307 17.64 1.69 -6.35
C ASN A 307 17.97 0.67 -7.45
N LEU A 308 17.07 -0.27 -7.70
CA LEU A 308 17.15 -1.21 -8.81
C LEU A 308 16.00 -0.93 -9.78
N ALA A 309 16.32 -0.70 -11.04
CA ALA A 309 15.35 -0.41 -12.10
C ALA A 309 15.48 -1.45 -13.23
N ALA A 310 14.37 -1.70 -13.92
CA ALA A 310 14.32 -2.56 -15.10
C ALA A 310 13.86 -1.74 -16.32
N ALA A 311 14.49 -1.95 -17.46
CA ALA A 311 14.07 -1.45 -18.76
C ALA A 311 14.14 -2.61 -19.77
N SER A 312 13.14 -2.71 -20.62
CA SER A 312 13.07 -3.78 -21.61
C SER A 312 12.36 -3.29 -22.86
N ASP A 313 12.88 -3.67 -24.04
CA ASP A 313 12.22 -3.49 -25.31
C ASP A 313 12.51 -4.67 -26.25
N ASP A 314 11.65 -4.84 -27.29
CA ASP A 314 11.71 -5.97 -28.19
C ASP A 314 12.98 -5.99 -29.10
N GLU A 315 13.62 -4.85 -29.31
CA GLU A 315 14.79 -4.73 -30.20
C GLU A 315 16.12 -4.88 -29.45
N ARG A 316 16.13 -4.45 -28.18
CA ARG A 316 17.37 -4.34 -27.38
C ARG A 316 17.49 -5.39 -26.28
N GLY A 317 16.39 -6.03 -25.91
CA GLY A 317 16.37 -6.96 -24.76
C GLY A 317 16.07 -6.29 -23.44
N THR A 318 16.62 -6.82 -22.34
CA THR A 318 16.32 -6.37 -20.98
C THR A 318 17.58 -5.86 -20.28
N THR A 319 17.45 -4.77 -19.54
CA THR A 319 18.52 -4.17 -18.71
C THR A 319 18.02 -3.98 -17.28
N PHE A 320 18.74 -4.53 -16.32
CA PHE A 320 18.59 -4.20 -14.91
C PHE A 320 19.69 -3.26 -14.47
N THR A 321 19.35 -2.13 -13.87
CA THR A 321 20.31 -1.10 -13.46
C THR A 321 20.22 -0.88 -11.94
N LEU A 322 21.28 -1.25 -11.23
CA LEU A 322 21.49 -0.91 -9.83
C LEU A 322 22.17 0.46 -9.75
N THR A 323 21.58 1.36 -8.99
CA THR A 323 22.19 2.67 -8.66
C THR A 323 22.49 2.72 -7.17
N LEU A 324 23.75 2.98 -6.81
CA LEU A 324 24.20 3.14 -5.42
C LEU A 324 24.75 4.55 -5.20
N PRO A 325 24.67 5.10 -3.97
CA PRO A 325 25.31 6.34 -3.60
C PRO A 325 26.83 6.18 -3.58
N THR A 326 27.55 7.23 -4.02
CA THR A 326 29.02 7.30 -3.86
C THR A 326 29.37 7.49 -2.41
N LEU A 327 30.56 7.02 -2.01
CA LEU A 327 31.12 7.35 -0.70
C LEU A 327 31.32 8.88 -0.63
N PRO A 328 30.96 9.51 0.50
CA PRO A 328 31.37 10.90 0.71
C PRO A 328 32.89 10.99 0.71
N ALA A 329 33.39 12.04 0.02
CA ALA A 329 34.83 12.33 -0.10
C ALA A 329 35.50 12.56 1.24
#